data_52535de8da05c812d327c3746b3efe73
#
_entry.id   52535de8da05c812d327c3746b3efe73
#
_cell.length_a   1.000
_cell.length_b   1.000
_cell.length_c   1.000
_cell.angle_alpha   90.00
_cell.angle_beta   90.00
_cell.angle_gamma   90.00
#
_symmetry.space_group_name_H-M   'P 1'
#
loop_
_entity.id
_entity.type
_entity.pdbx_description
1 polymer ?
#
loop_
_entity_poly.entity_id
_entity_poly.type
_entity_poly.pdbx_seq_one_letter_code
_entity_poly.pdbx_strand_id
1 'polypeptide(L)'
;MLAAVAFKTSGLVVLIATTLVLVTLVSVNSDLTGTLGAIAGTWFAVHLVPLTIGGTSLGVAPLLPILIIGWSVARTVHRAVDPDTDRRMVRWVFAASLAGPLAVTAIALAVAGDASTVIGLSSPNALAAFSWVAGVHAAASGTGLILARWDSLVLRRGVPEWVRALVAPFVRALSILVAGGAAVVLLALLASWETAGALVESGRDVVGMLGLTALSVLYLPNVLIGALAVATGSTAGFGDASVSLFATTGGPLPPLPILAVLPEGPAQTIWVVMLAVPIGAGLLLGRDCAIRSADIQVAASSVWVVAAAAGVLAALFGYAAGGSLGTFGTVEVTVWSFGLLTFAWLAVAGTISAAIVVWRRAEPEPEHDEPASTVVPAAEVAIEAAPAAEPKDGPDVEDVVEAEVVDELPAEPAQEPVAEPAVDADTDEPLDAEIVAPPGDTDGPAR
;
A
#
# COMPACT_ATOMS: atom_id res chain seq x y z
N MET A 1 18.58 -17.63 0.65
CA MET A 1 17.47 -16.73 0.96
C MET A 1 17.66 -15.33 0.35
N LEU A 2 18.72 -14.57 0.70
CA LEU A 2 18.93 -13.19 0.21
C LEU A 2 18.96 -13.07 -1.31
N ALA A 3 19.63 -14.00 -2.03
CA ALA A 3 19.62 -14.00 -3.50
C ALA A 3 18.21 -14.16 -4.09
N ALA A 4 17.37 -14.99 -3.47
CA ALA A 4 15.98 -15.12 -3.90
C ALA A 4 15.17 -13.82 -3.66
N VAL A 5 15.40 -13.13 -2.54
CA VAL A 5 14.77 -11.82 -2.28
C VAL A 5 15.22 -10.78 -3.31
N ALA A 6 16.51 -10.77 -3.67
CA ALA A 6 17.09 -9.83 -4.63
C ALA A 6 16.58 -10.06 -6.07
N PHE A 7 16.58 -11.28 -6.54
CA PHE A 7 16.45 -11.55 -7.97
C PHE A 7 15.16 -12.24 -8.40
N LYS A 8 14.38 -12.83 -7.49
CA LYS A 8 13.17 -13.58 -7.87
C LYS A 8 12.17 -12.72 -8.65
N THR A 9 11.78 -11.58 -8.10
CA THR A 9 10.79 -10.70 -8.73
C THR A 9 11.38 -10.02 -9.96
N SER A 10 12.60 -9.47 -9.86
CA SER A 10 13.27 -8.81 -10.99
C SER A 10 13.54 -9.76 -12.14
N GLY A 11 14.01 -10.99 -11.85
CA GLY A 11 14.23 -12.03 -12.87
C GLY A 11 12.94 -12.44 -13.56
N LEU A 12 11.84 -12.58 -12.80
CA LEU A 12 10.52 -12.87 -13.39
C LEU A 12 10.04 -11.74 -14.30
N VAL A 13 10.22 -10.49 -13.90
CA VAL A 13 9.86 -9.31 -14.72
C VAL A 13 10.67 -9.28 -16.01
N VAL A 14 12.00 -9.50 -15.94
CA VAL A 14 12.85 -9.58 -17.13
C VAL A 14 12.44 -10.72 -18.04
N LEU A 15 12.13 -11.89 -17.48
CA LEU A 15 11.66 -13.05 -18.26
C LEU A 15 10.36 -12.74 -19.00
N ILE A 16 9.37 -12.17 -18.30
CA ILE A 16 8.09 -11.78 -18.91
C ILE A 16 8.30 -10.69 -19.99
N ALA A 17 9.12 -9.67 -19.71
CA ALA A 17 9.43 -8.61 -20.67
C ALA A 17 10.12 -9.21 -21.92
N THR A 18 11.09 -10.10 -21.76
CA THR A 18 11.77 -10.79 -22.84
C THR A 18 10.79 -11.60 -23.68
N THR A 19 9.94 -12.40 -23.03
CA THR A 19 8.93 -13.20 -23.72
C THR A 19 7.96 -12.33 -24.50
N LEU A 20 7.44 -11.25 -23.89
CA LEU A 20 6.50 -10.33 -24.53
C LEU A 20 7.11 -9.66 -25.73
N VAL A 21 8.34 -9.13 -25.62
CA VAL A 21 9.05 -8.47 -26.71
C VAL A 21 9.31 -9.45 -27.86
N LEU A 22 9.80 -10.65 -27.57
CA LEU A 22 10.06 -11.65 -28.61
C LEU A 22 8.78 -12.11 -29.31
N VAL A 23 7.73 -12.40 -28.55
CA VAL A 23 6.42 -12.78 -29.13
C VAL A 23 5.91 -11.65 -30.03
N THR A 24 6.00 -10.41 -29.61
CA THR A 24 5.55 -9.27 -30.41
C THR A 24 6.35 -9.12 -31.68
N LEU A 25 7.69 -9.12 -31.63
CA LEU A 25 8.55 -8.98 -32.80
C LEU A 25 8.34 -10.13 -33.82
N VAL A 26 8.24 -11.36 -33.35
CA VAL A 26 7.97 -12.53 -34.22
C VAL A 26 6.58 -12.43 -34.83
N SER A 27 5.56 -12.02 -34.07
CA SER A 27 4.18 -11.92 -34.57
C SER A 27 4.00 -10.88 -35.66
N VAL A 28 4.75 -9.78 -35.61
CA VAL A 28 4.71 -8.73 -36.66
C VAL A 28 5.78 -8.96 -37.75
N ASN A 29 6.43 -10.13 -37.75
CA ASN A 29 7.50 -10.51 -38.70
C ASN A 29 8.60 -9.44 -38.79
N SER A 30 8.93 -8.80 -37.66
CA SER A 30 10.03 -7.85 -37.53
C SER A 30 11.35 -8.55 -37.37
N ASP A 31 12.45 -7.91 -37.76
CA ASP A 31 13.78 -8.39 -37.41
C ASP A 31 14.00 -8.30 -35.89
N LEU A 32 15.00 -8.98 -35.38
CA LEU A 32 15.34 -8.95 -33.96
C LEU A 32 16.28 -7.81 -33.56
N THR A 33 16.51 -6.86 -34.49
CA THR A 33 17.35 -5.70 -34.25
C THR A 33 16.71 -4.82 -33.19
N GLY A 34 17.47 -4.46 -32.16
CA GLY A 34 16.94 -3.63 -31.05
C GLY A 34 16.14 -4.39 -29.96
N THR A 35 16.05 -5.73 -30.03
CA THR A 35 15.35 -6.55 -29.03
C THR A 35 15.77 -6.22 -27.61
N LEU A 36 17.09 -6.12 -27.34
CA LEU A 36 17.60 -5.79 -26.00
C LEU A 36 17.15 -4.39 -25.54
N GLY A 37 17.15 -3.42 -26.45
CA GLY A 37 16.64 -2.08 -26.19
C GLY A 37 15.14 -2.08 -25.86
N ALA A 38 14.33 -2.86 -26.57
CA ALA A 38 12.91 -3.01 -26.29
C ALA A 38 12.65 -3.68 -24.93
N ILE A 39 13.47 -4.67 -24.54
CA ILE A 39 13.41 -5.30 -23.19
C ILE A 39 13.77 -4.27 -22.12
N ALA A 40 14.85 -3.48 -22.32
CA ALA A 40 15.23 -2.41 -21.40
C ALA A 40 14.14 -1.33 -21.30
N GLY A 41 13.54 -0.93 -22.41
CA GLY A 41 12.41 0.00 -22.43
C GLY A 41 11.20 -0.55 -21.65
N THR A 42 10.88 -1.84 -21.83
CA THR A 42 9.81 -2.50 -21.06
C THR A 42 10.11 -2.51 -19.56
N TRP A 43 11.37 -2.78 -19.17
CA TRP A 43 11.80 -2.68 -17.75
C TRP A 43 11.51 -1.30 -17.17
N PHE A 44 11.87 -0.25 -17.88
CA PHE A 44 11.62 1.12 -17.43
C PHE A 44 10.12 1.45 -17.38
N ALA A 45 9.36 1.06 -18.40
CA ALA A 45 7.92 1.31 -18.46
C ALA A 45 7.17 0.68 -17.28
N VAL A 46 7.46 -0.59 -16.93
CA VAL A 46 6.81 -1.26 -15.80
C VAL A 46 7.24 -0.73 -14.44
N HIS A 47 8.30 0.09 -14.37
CA HIS A 47 8.73 0.80 -13.17
C HIS A 47 8.40 2.29 -13.17
N LEU A 48 7.52 2.75 -14.05
CA LEU A 48 7.06 4.15 -14.17
C LEU A 48 8.18 5.16 -14.53
N VAL A 49 9.28 4.69 -15.10
CA VAL A 49 10.38 5.57 -15.56
C VAL A 49 9.96 6.19 -16.90
N PRO A 50 9.93 7.53 -17.01
CA PRO A 50 9.59 8.18 -18.27
C PRO A 50 10.54 7.80 -19.41
N LEU A 51 10.00 7.48 -20.57
CA LEU A 51 10.74 7.10 -21.77
C LEU A 51 10.61 8.17 -22.85
N THR A 52 11.61 8.27 -23.72
CA THR A 52 11.55 9.05 -24.94
C THR A 52 11.89 8.13 -26.12
N ILE A 53 10.95 7.99 -27.05
CA ILE A 53 11.08 7.12 -28.24
C ILE A 53 10.85 7.99 -29.48
N GLY A 54 11.83 8.03 -30.37
CA GLY A 54 11.72 8.87 -31.58
C GLY A 54 11.52 10.36 -31.30
N GLY A 55 12.07 10.87 -30.20
CA GLY A 55 11.86 12.26 -29.75
C GLY A 55 10.52 12.51 -29.05
N THR A 56 9.66 11.51 -28.94
CA THR A 56 8.34 11.60 -28.28
C THR A 56 8.43 11.11 -26.85
N SER A 57 8.03 11.94 -25.88
CA SER A 57 8.04 11.62 -24.45
C SER A 57 6.81 10.80 -24.07
N LEU A 58 7.05 9.66 -23.42
CA LEU A 58 6.04 8.76 -22.87
C LEU A 58 6.26 8.62 -21.35
N GLY A 59 5.47 9.35 -20.59
CA GLY A 59 5.52 9.36 -19.12
C GLY A 59 4.35 8.62 -18.48
N VAL A 60 3.23 8.46 -19.17
CA VAL A 60 2.10 7.67 -18.69
C VAL A 60 2.41 6.19 -18.88
N ALA A 61 2.62 5.48 -17.78
CA ALA A 61 2.81 4.04 -17.80
C ALA A 61 1.61 3.32 -17.17
N PRO A 62 1.32 2.07 -17.58
CA PRO A 62 0.26 1.28 -16.99
C PRO A 62 0.60 0.91 -15.55
N LEU A 63 -0.34 1.14 -14.63
CA LEU A 63 -0.12 0.89 -13.20
C LEU A 63 -0.28 -0.57 -12.78
N LEU A 64 -0.96 -1.41 -13.55
CA LEU A 64 -1.17 -2.80 -13.15
C LEU A 64 0.14 -3.57 -12.95
N PRO A 65 1.16 -3.48 -13.86
CA PRO A 65 2.43 -4.17 -13.67
C PRO A 65 3.13 -3.77 -12.38
N ILE A 66 3.22 -2.47 -12.08
CA ILE A 66 3.92 -2.00 -10.88
C ILE A 66 3.20 -2.42 -9.59
N LEU A 67 1.86 -2.50 -9.59
CA LEU A 67 1.09 -3.03 -8.46
C LEU A 67 1.37 -4.52 -8.23
N ILE A 68 1.46 -5.30 -9.31
CA ILE A 68 1.81 -6.74 -9.24
C ILE A 68 3.25 -6.92 -8.74
N ILE A 69 4.20 -6.12 -9.25
CA ILE A 69 5.60 -6.12 -8.80
C ILE A 69 5.65 -5.76 -7.31
N GLY A 70 5.01 -4.67 -6.89
CA GLY A 70 4.98 -4.24 -5.50
C GLY A 70 4.40 -5.30 -4.57
N TRP A 71 3.28 -5.93 -4.95
CA TRP A 71 2.69 -7.04 -4.20
C TRP A 71 3.63 -8.25 -4.11
N SER A 72 4.27 -8.62 -5.22
CA SER A 72 5.22 -9.75 -5.28
C SER A 72 6.43 -9.52 -4.37
N VAL A 73 7.00 -8.31 -4.41
CA VAL A 73 8.12 -7.90 -3.53
C VAL A 73 7.69 -7.91 -2.06
N ALA A 74 6.57 -7.25 -1.74
CA ALA A 74 6.04 -7.22 -0.37
C ALA A 74 5.81 -8.64 0.18
N ARG A 75 5.20 -9.53 -0.62
CA ARG A 75 4.97 -10.94 -0.26
C ARG A 75 6.27 -11.72 -0.08
N THR A 76 7.27 -11.48 -0.93
CA THR A 76 8.58 -12.14 -0.84
C THR A 76 9.31 -11.72 0.42
N VAL A 77 9.32 -10.42 0.72
CA VAL A 77 9.94 -9.86 1.94
C VAL A 77 9.19 -10.31 3.19
N HIS A 78 7.85 -10.28 3.17
CA HIS A 78 7.01 -10.77 4.27
C HIS A 78 7.32 -12.23 4.65
N ARG A 79 7.53 -13.09 3.64
CA ARG A 79 7.86 -14.51 3.85
C ARG A 79 9.31 -14.78 4.25
N ALA A 80 10.19 -13.79 4.03
CA ALA A 80 11.62 -13.89 4.35
C ALA A 80 11.96 -13.42 5.76
N VAL A 81 10.99 -12.84 6.49
CA VAL A 81 11.21 -12.24 7.81
C VAL A 81 10.14 -12.73 8.78
N ASP A 82 10.57 -13.38 9.86
CA ASP A 82 9.72 -13.75 10.97
C ASP A 82 9.67 -12.60 12.01
N PRO A 83 8.67 -12.59 12.91
CA PRO A 83 8.53 -11.56 13.95
C PRO A 83 9.79 -11.40 14.82
N ASP A 84 10.52 -12.50 15.08
CA ASP A 84 11.71 -12.56 15.92
C ASP A 84 13.03 -12.45 15.16
N THR A 85 12.98 -12.27 13.84
CA THR A 85 14.19 -12.11 13.01
C THR A 85 15.05 -10.95 13.52
N ASP A 86 16.39 -11.19 13.67
CA ASP A 86 17.34 -10.17 14.12
C ASP A 86 17.33 -8.92 13.21
N ARG A 87 17.52 -7.74 13.83
CA ARG A 87 17.52 -6.44 13.12
C ARG A 87 18.59 -6.37 12.02
N ARG A 88 19.72 -7.07 12.19
CA ARG A 88 20.77 -7.13 11.16
C ARG A 88 20.25 -7.87 9.92
N MET A 89 19.58 -9.00 10.10
CA MET A 89 19.01 -9.78 9.02
C MET A 89 17.89 -9.01 8.30
N VAL A 90 17.02 -8.29 9.03
CA VAL A 90 15.98 -7.42 8.45
C VAL A 90 16.60 -6.35 7.52
N ARG A 91 17.72 -5.72 7.95
CA ARG A 91 18.44 -4.75 7.11
C ARG A 91 19.02 -5.40 5.85
N TRP A 92 19.56 -6.63 5.96
CA TRP A 92 20.06 -7.37 4.81
C TRP A 92 18.95 -7.78 3.84
N VAL A 93 17.78 -8.19 4.35
CA VAL A 93 16.62 -8.50 3.50
C VAL A 93 16.14 -7.25 2.76
N PHE A 94 16.05 -6.11 3.44
CA PHE A 94 15.69 -4.83 2.82
C PHE A 94 16.74 -4.41 1.75
N ALA A 95 18.02 -4.45 2.07
CA ALA A 95 19.08 -4.12 1.12
C ALA A 95 19.09 -5.08 -0.08
N ALA A 96 18.91 -6.38 0.14
CA ALA A 96 18.81 -7.38 -0.92
C ALA A 96 17.64 -7.11 -1.86
N SER A 97 16.46 -6.72 -1.32
CA SER A 97 15.29 -6.41 -2.13
C SER A 97 15.47 -5.21 -3.06
N LEU A 98 16.42 -4.33 -2.77
CA LEU A 98 16.81 -3.20 -3.62
C LEU A 98 17.95 -3.55 -4.56
N ALA A 99 18.92 -4.35 -4.13
CA ALA A 99 20.13 -4.63 -4.88
C ALA A 99 19.86 -5.29 -6.24
N GLY A 100 18.95 -6.26 -6.30
CA GLY A 100 18.58 -6.96 -7.54
C GLY A 100 18.00 -6.02 -8.60
N PRO A 101 16.89 -5.32 -8.31
CA PRO A 101 16.28 -4.41 -9.29
C PRO A 101 17.19 -3.25 -9.67
N LEU A 102 18.01 -2.71 -8.76
CA LEU A 102 18.97 -1.66 -9.09
C LEU A 102 20.09 -2.17 -10.01
N ALA A 103 20.56 -3.42 -9.82
CA ALA A 103 21.51 -4.05 -10.73
C ALA A 103 20.92 -4.22 -12.14
N VAL A 104 19.65 -4.71 -12.24
CA VAL A 104 18.96 -4.80 -13.54
C VAL A 104 18.77 -3.43 -14.15
N THR A 105 18.45 -2.40 -13.36
CA THR A 105 18.32 -1.01 -13.85
C THR A 105 19.63 -0.48 -14.42
N ALA A 106 20.78 -0.76 -13.78
CA ALA A 106 22.09 -0.38 -14.31
C ALA A 106 22.37 -1.05 -15.66
N ILE A 107 22.07 -2.34 -15.80
CA ILE A 107 22.21 -3.07 -17.06
C ILE A 107 21.26 -2.49 -18.11
N ALA A 108 20.01 -2.25 -17.76
CA ALA A 108 19.00 -1.68 -18.67
C ALA A 108 19.40 -0.27 -19.16
N LEU A 109 20.00 0.57 -18.31
CA LEU A 109 20.52 1.89 -18.71
C LEU A 109 21.68 1.76 -19.72
N ALA A 110 22.61 0.82 -19.49
CA ALA A 110 23.72 0.57 -20.43
C ALA A 110 23.18 0.09 -21.79
N VAL A 111 22.24 -0.87 -21.77
CA VAL A 111 21.59 -1.38 -22.98
C VAL A 111 20.77 -0.29 -23.71
N ALA A 112 20.05 0.55 -23.00
CA ALA A 112 19.27 1.64 -23.59
C ALA A 112 20.20 2.70 -24.24
N GLY A 113 21.35 2.97 -23.61
CA GLY A 113 22.38 3.85 -24.20
C GLY A 113 22.92 3.33 -25.52
N ASP A 114 23.24 2.04 -25.61
CA ASP A 114 23.69 1.38 -26.84
C ASP A 114 22.58 1.31 -27.90
N ALA A 115 21.36 0.96 -27.50
CA ALA A 115 20.20 0.84 -28.39
C ALA A 115 19.69 2.18 -28.95
N SER A 116 20.11 3.30 -28.42
CA SER A 116 19.61 4.63 -28.80
C SER A 116 19.84 4.98 -30.28
N THR A 117 20.89 4.40 -30.88
CA THR A 117 21.22 4.59 -32.30
C THR A 117 20.43 3.68 -33.22
N VAL A 118 19.79 2.62 -32.72
CA VAL A 118 19.14 1.57 -33.50
C VAL A 118 17.62 1.72 -33.51
N ILE A 119 17.00 1.94 -32.33
CA ILE A 119 15.52 1.95 -32.19
C ILE A 119 14.97 3.31 -31.79
N GLY A 120 15.81 4.37 -31.76
CA GLY A 120 15.38 5.71 -31.38
C GLY A 120 14.98 5.82 -29.91
N LEU A 121 15.26 4.81 -29.08
CA LEU A 121 15.04 4.86 -27.63
C LEU A 121 16.13 5.72 -27.00
N SER A 122 15.77 6.91 -26.52
CA SER A 122 16.70 7.72 -25.73
C SER A 122 16.91 7.09 -24.35
N SER A 123 18.17 7.01 -23.91
CA SER A 123 18.49 6.54 -22.56
C SER A 123 17.79 7.47 -21.54
N PRO A 124 16.97 6.94 -20.62
CA PRO A 124 16.31 7.76 -19.61
C PRO A 124 17.33 8.37 -18.66
N ASN A 125 16.92 9.44 -17.95
CA ASN A 125 17.75 10.03 -16.91
C ASN A 125 18.06 8.97 -15.84
N ALA A 126 19.36 8.69 -15.62
CA ALA A 126 19.79 7.63 -14.72
C ALA A 126 19.32 7.85 -13.28
N LEU A 127 19.37 9.11 -12.77
CA LEU A 127 18.90 9.42 -11.42
C LEU A 127 17.40 9.16 -11.29
N ALA A 128 16.60 9.55 -12.27
CA ALA A 128 15.17 9.28 -12.28
C ALA A 128 14.88 7.77 -12.32
N ALA A 129 15.59 7.01 -13.19
CA ALA A 129 15.43 5.55 -13.28
C ALA A 129 15.75 4.86 -11.95
N PHE A 130 16.89 5.16 -11.34
CA PHE A 130 17.25 4.61 -10.03
C PHE A 130 16.28 5.03 -8.93
N SER A 131 15.82 6.30 -8.93
CA SER A 131 14.91 6.80 -7.91
C SER A 131 13.54 6.13 -7.97
N TRP A 132 12.96 5.98 -9.17
CA TRP A 132 11.67 5.29 -9.35
C TRP A 132 11.76 3.81 -8.94
N VAL A 133 12.76 3.08 -9.45
CA VAL A 133 12.93 1.66 -9.13
C VAL A 133 13.20 1.47 -7.63
N ALA A 134 14.13 2.25 -7.05
CA ALA A 134 14.42 2.20 -5.62
C ALA A 134 13.19 2.55 -4.78
N GLY A 135 12.47 3.60 -5.14
CA GLY A 135 11.28 4.06 -4.42
C GLY A 135 10.17 3.00 -4.36
N VAL A 136 9.86 2.41 -5.51
CA VAL A 136 8.84 1.34 -5.61
C VAL A 136 9.25 0.12 -4.78
N HIS A 137 10.48 -0.36 -4.95
CA HIS A 137 10.95 -1.54 -4.22
C HIS A 137 11.12 -1.26 -2.73
N ALA A 138 11.54 -0.06 -2.33
CA ALA A 138 11.62 0.34 -0.92
C ALA A 138 10.22 0.41 -0.27
N ALA A 139 9.23 1.01 -0.95
CA ALA A 139 7.86 1.07 -0.46
C ALA A 139 7.24 -0.34 -0.32
N ALA A 140 7.40 -1.19 -1.34
CA ALA A 140 6.90 -2.56 -1.33
C ALA A 140 7.58 -3.40 -0.23
N SER A 141 8.91 -3.30 -0.10
CA SER A 141 9.67 -4.01 0.93
C SER A 141 9.34 -3.51 2.33
N GLY A 142 9.19 -2.20 2.49
CA GLY A 142 8.74 -1.58 3.74
C GLY A 142 7.38 -2.11 4.16
N THR A 143 6.42 -2.18 3.22
CA THR A 143 5.09 -2.78 3.46
C THR A 143 5.22 -4.25 3.88
N GLY A 144 6.03 -5.05 3.17
CA GLY A 144 6.27 -6.46 3.52
C GLY A 144 6.86 -6.63 4.92
N LEU A 145 7.83 -5.78 5.30
CA LEU A 145 8.45 -5.78 6.63
C LEU A 145 7.48 -5.37 7.74
N ILE A 146 6.67 -4.32 7.48
CA ILE A 146 5.64 -3.87 8.43
C ILE A 146 4.63 -4.99 8.68
N LEU A 147 4.14 -5.62 7.62
CA LEU A 147 3.18 -6.73 7.74
C LEU A 147 3.79 -7.95 8.45
N ALA A 148 5.06 -8.31 8.15
CA ALA A 148 5.74 -9.44 8.78
C ALA A 148 5.98 -9.23 10.29
N ARG A 149 6.19 -7.99 10.70
CA ARG A 149 6.58 -7.65 12.08
C ARG A 149 5.52 -6.83 12.82
N TRP A 150 4.31 -6.81 12.31
CA TRP A 150 3.24 -5.97 12.87
C TRP A 150 3.07 -6.15 14.38
N ASP A 151 2.94 -7.39 14.85
CA ASP A 151 2.75 -7.69 16.27
C ASP A 151 3.98 -7.31 17.10
N SER A 152 5.19 -7.55 16.58
CA SER A 152 6.43 -7.15 17.28
C SER A 152 6.64 -5.63 17.31
N LEU A 153 6.20 -4.91 16.28
CA LEU A 153 6.23 -3.44 16.25
C LEU A 153 5.25 -2.86 17.27
N VAL A 154 4.06 -3.41 17.35
CA VAL A 154 3.03 -3.01 18.32
C VAL A 154 3.51 -3.27 19.75
N LEU A 155 4.01 -4.47 20.04
CA LEU A 155 4.41 -4.87 21.40
C LEU A 155 5.72 -4.23 21.86
N ARG A 156 6.75 -4.15 20.99
CA ARG A 156 8.11 -3.72 21.39
C ARG A 156 8.39 -2.23 21.22
N ARG A 157 7.66 -1.53 20.31
CA ARG A 157 7.86 -0.10 20.05
C ARG A 157 6.77 0.79 20.62
N GLY A 158 5.81 0.20 21.32
CA GLY A 158 4.72 0.96 21.93
C GLY A 158 3.88 1.70 20.89
N VAL A 159 3.67 1.09 19.70
CA VAL A 159 2.69 1.65 18.77
C VAL A 159 1.36 1.72 19.52
N PRO A 160 0.78 2.92 19.67
CA PRO A 160 -0.43 3.08 20.47
C PRO A 160 -1.54 2.17 19.91
N GLU A 161 -2.34 1.58 20.80
CA GLU A 161 -3.44 0.69 20.39
C GLU A 161 -4.43 1.35 19.45
N TRP A 162 -4.59 2.68 19.58
CA TRP A 162 -5.45 3.45 18.67
C TRP A 162 -4.99 3.36 17.21
N VAL A 163 -3.66 3.34 16.93
CA VAL A 163 -3.14 3.20 15.55
C VAL A 163 -3.52 1.83 14.98
N ARG A 164 -3.42 0.78 15.80
CA ARG A 164 -3.85 -0.56 15.39
C ARG A 164 -5.34 -0.60 15.05
N ALA A 165 -6.14 0.08 15.85
CA ALA A 165 -7.58 0.15 15.66
C ALA A 165 -7.98 0.84 14.34
N LEU A 166 -7.11 1.70 13.76
CA LEU A 166 -7.39 2.42 12.52
C LEU A 166 -7.15 1.60 11.24
N VAL A 167 -6.37 0.53 11.28
CA VAL A 167 -6.01 -0.24 10.07
C VAL A 167 -7.25 -0.83 9.39
N ALA A 168 -8.13 -1.46 10.14
CA ALA A 168 -9.33 -2.07 9.56
C ALA A 168 -10.31 -1.03 8.96
N PRO A 169 -10.65 0.09 9.64
CA PRO A 169 -11.42 1.18 9.03
C PRO A 169 -10.76 1.76 7.78
N PHE A 170 -9.44 1.96 7.79
CA PHE A 170 -8.68 2.45 6.64
C PHE A 170 -8.80 1.52 5.43
N VAL A 171 -8.48 0.23 5.61
CA VAL A 171 -8.56 -0.77 4.53
C VAL A 171 -9.98 -0.86 4.00
N ARG A 172 -11.00 -0.84 4.86
CA ARG A 172 -12.39 -0.91 4.45
C ARG A 172 -12.83 0.32 3.67
N ALA A 173 -12.51 1.53 4.14
CA ALA A 173 -12.82 2.77 3.42
C ALA A 173 -12.16 2.79 2.03
N LEU A 174 -10.89 2.40 1.95
CA LEU A 174 -10.16 2.29 0.69
C LEU A 174 -10.79 1.24 -0.25
N SER A 175 -11.19 0.07 0.28
CA SER A 175 -11.85 -0.97 -0.50
C SER A 175 -13.19 -0.50 -1.08
N ILE A 176 -13.95 0.30 -0.33
CA ILE A 176 -15.22 0.87 -0.80
C ILE A 176 -14.99 1.89 -1.91
N LEU A 177 -13.98 2.78 -1.75
CA LEU A 177 -13.60 3.72 -2.80
C LEU A 177 -13.20 2.98 -4.09
N VAL A 178 -12.30 1.99 -3.98
CA VAL A 178 -11.85 1.20 -5.13
C VAL A 178 -13.02 0.44 -5.78
N ALA A 179 -13.89 -0.19 -5.00
CA ALA A 179 -15.07 -0.90 -5.51
C ALA A 179 -16.06 0.05 -6.19
N GLY A 180 -16.27 1.25 -5.61
CA GLY A 180 -17.12 2.28 -6.20
C GLY A 180 -16.55 2.81 -7.52
N GLY A 181 -15.26 3.10 -7.57
CA GLY A 181 -14.57 3.50 -8.81
C GLY A 181 -14.64 2.39 -9.87
N ALA A 182 -14.43 1.14 -9.48
CA ALA A 182 -14.56 -0.01 -10.39
C ALA A 182 -16.00 -0.14 -10.94
N ALA A 183 -17.00 0.09 -10.10
CA ALA A 183 -18.39 0.10 -10.53
C ALA A 183 -18.67 1.21 -11.56
N VAL A 184 -18.12 2.42 -11.35
CA VAL A 184 -18.25 3.54 -12.31
C VAL A 184 -17.59 3.16 -13.65
N VAL A 185 -16.38 2.62 -13.65
CA VAL A 185 -15.69 2.18 -14.86
C VAL A 185 -16.47 1.08 -15.58
N LEU A 186 -16.95 0.08 -14.83
CA LEU A 186 -17.74 -1.02 -15.40
C LEU A 186 -19.03 -0.52 -16.05
N LEU A 187 -19.78 0.35 -15.37
CA LEU A 187 -21.01 0.93 -15.92
C LEU A 187 -20.72 1.77 -17.16
N ALA A 188 -19.65 2.56 -17.15
CA ALA A 188 -19.22 3.34 -18.33
C ALA A 188 -18.85 2.43 -19.51
N LEU A 189 -18.07 1.34 -19.28
CA LEU A 189 -17.75 0.36 -20.32
C LEU A 189 -18.98 -0.35 -20.88
N LEU A 190 -19.94 -0.71 -20.01
CA LEU A 190 -21.19 -1.32 -20.47
C LEU A 190 -22.03 -0.35 -21.29
N ALA A 191 -22.04 0.93 -20.91
CA ALA A 191 -22.76 1.96 -21.67
C ALA A 191 -22.12 2.25 -23.02
N SER A 192 -20.78 2.07 -23.15
CA SER A 192 -19.99 2.33 -24.38
C SER A 192 -19.48 1.03 -25.02
N TRP A 193 -20.21 -0.07 -24.86
CA TRP A 193 -19.77 -1.40 -25.31
C TRP A 193 -19.48 -1.47 -26.82
N GLU A 194 -20.31 -0.83 -27.64
CA GLU A 194 -20.13 -0.78 -29.09
C GLU A 194 -18.86 -0.03 -29.48
N THR A 195 -18.59 1.13 -28.83
CA THR A 195 -17.38 1.91 -29.03
C THR A 195 -16.14 1.11 -28.60
N ALA A 196 -16.20 0.43 -27.46
CA ALA A 196 -15.11 -0.43 -26.99
C ALA A 196 -14.83 -1.58 -27.95
N GLY A 197 -15.88 -2.22 -28.49
CA GLY A 197 -15.78 -3.27 -29.50
C GLY A 197 -15.12 -2.78 -30.80
N ALA A 198 -15.58 -1.64 -31.33
CA ALA A 198 -14.99 -1.03 -32.53
C ALA A 198 -13.50 -0.67 -32.34
N LEU A 199 -13.12 -0.20 -31.14
CA LEU A 199 -11.71 0.06 -30.81
C LEU A 199 -10.88 -1.22 -30.74
N VAL A 200 -11.42 -2.34 -30.25
CA VAL A 200 -10.74 -3.65 -30.31
C VAL A 200 -10.53 -4.09 -31.76
N GLU A 201 -11.56 -3.98 -32.58
CA GLU A 201 -11.51 -4.36 -34.01
C GLU A 201 -10.53 -3.49 -34.83
N SER A 202 -10.21 -2.28 -34.36
CA SER A 202 -9.18 -1.44 -34.97
C SER A 202 -7.77 -2.08 -34.98
N GLY A 203 -7.56 -3.12 -34.20
CA GLY A 203 -6.34 -3.93 -34.16
C GLY A 203 -6.06 -4.73 -35.45
N ARG A 204 -6.98 -4.73 -36.39
CA ARG A 204 -6.88 -5.32 -37.76
C ARG A 204 -6.70 -6.84 -37.82
N ASP A 205 -5.92 -7.43 -36.91
CA ASP A 205 -5.68 -8.86 -36.79
C ASP A 205 -5.83 -9.35 -35.35
N VAL A 206 -5.80 -10.65 -35.14
CA VAL A 206 -5.98 -11.27 -33.82
C VAL A 206 -4.90 -10.80 -32.84
N VAL A 207 -3.65 -10.63 -33.28
CA VAL A 207 -2.54 -10.22 -32.43
C VAL A 207 -2.73 -8.76 -31.99
N GLY A 208 -3.10 -7.87 -32.92
CA GLY A 208 -3.40 -6.48 -32.62
C GLY A 208 -4.58 -6.33 -31.66
N MET A 209 -5.68 -7.08 -31.90
CA MET A 209 -6.86 -7.09 -31.00
C MET A 209 -6.50 -7.56 -29.60
N LEU A 210 -5.72 -8.65 -29.46
CA LEU A 210 -5.23 -9.14 -28.18
C LEU A 210 -4.28 -8.13 -27.51
N GLY A 211 -3.41 -7.48 -28.30
CA GLY A 211 -2.49 -6.44 -27.83
C GLY A 211 -3.24 -5.24 -27.24
N LEU A 212 -4.24 -4.72 -27.94
CA LEU A 212 -5.08 -3.60 -27.48
C LEU A 212 -5.89 -3.97 -26.24
N THR A 213 -6.42 -5.20 -26.19
CA THR A 213 -7.14 -5.70 -25.01
C THR A 213 -6.22 -5.84 -23.81
N ALA A 214 -5.04 -6.46 -24.00
CA ALA A 214 -4.04 -6.59 -22.95
C ALA A 214 -3.58 -5.22 -22.41
N LEU A 215 -3.31 -4.28 -23.30
CA LEU A 215 -2.93 -2.92 -22.94
C LEU A 215 -4.05 -2.21 -22.16
N SER A 216 -5.31 -2.40 -22.56
CA SER A 216 -6.47 -1.89 -21.83
C SER A 216 -6.55 -2.43 -20.40
N VAL A 217 -6.29 -3.73 -20.22
CA VAL A 217 -6.24 -4.36 -18.88
C VAL A 217 -5.08 -3.78 -18.06
N LEU A 218 -3.91 -3.56 -18.68
CA LEU A 218 -2.76 -2.99 -17.97
C LEU A 218 -3.02 -1.55 -17.48
N TYR A 219 -3.80 -0.75 -18.22
CA TYR A 219 -4.20 0.62 -17.86
C TYR A 219 -5.46 0.68 -16.97
N LEU A 220 -6.12 -0.43 -16.69
CA LEU A 220 -7.34 -0.42 -15.87
C LEU A 220 -7.20 0.32 -14.52
N PRO A 221 -6.11 0.16 -13.75
CA PRO A 221 -5.94 0.95 -12.52
C PRO A 221 -5.82 2.46 -12.76
N ASN A 222 -5.19 2.90 -13.87
CA ASN A 222 -5.11 4.32 -14.20
C ASN A 222 -6.51 4.92 -14.45
N VAL A 223 -7.32 4.23 -15.23
CA VAL A 223 -8.71 4.62 -15.52
C VAL A 223 -9.57 4.61 -14.27
N LEU A 224 -9.39 3.61 -13.39
CA LEU A 224 -10.08 3.55 -12.10
C LEU A 224 -9.73 4.76 -11.22
N ILE A 225 -8.45 5.18 -11.18
CA ILE A 225 -8.03 6.38 -10.44
C ILE A 225 -8.68 7.63 -11.05
N GLY A 226 -8.72 7.76 -12.39
CA GLY A 226 -9.42 8.84 -13.07
C GLY A 226 -10.92 8.87 -12.73
N ALA A 227 -11.59 7.72 -12.76
CA ALA A 227 -13.01 7.61 -12.39
C ALA A 227 -13.26 7.97 -10.92
N LEU A 228 -12.38 7.56 -10.01
CA LEU A 228 -12.44 7.95 -8.59
C LEU A 228 -12.24 9.46 -8.41
N ALA A 229 -11.32 10.06 -9.15
CA ALA A 229 -11.11 11.49 -9.11
C ALA A 229 -12.37 12.23 -9.53
N VAL A 230 -13.00 11.84 -10.64
CA VAL A 230 -14.29 12.39 -11.07
C VAL A 230 -15.38 12.14 -10.00
N ALA A 231 -15.48 10.92 -9.45
CA ALA A 231 -16.48 10.58 -8.44
C ALA A 231 -16.32 11.37 -7.13
N THR A 232 -15.11 11.86 -6.81
CA THR A 232 -14.90 12.76 -5.67
C THR A 232 -15.18 14.24 -5.98
N GLY A 233 -15.45 14.58 -7.26
CA GLY A 233 -15.65 15.96 -7.71
C GLY A 233 -14.39 16.64 -8.25
N SER A 234 -13.28 15.90 -8.40
CA SER A 234 -12.07 16.36 -9.07
C SER A 234 -12.19 16.23 -10.60
N THR A 235 -11.12 16.57 -11.33
CA THR A 235 -11.06 16.50 -12.77
C THR A 235 -10.00 15.49 -13.22
N ALA A 236 -10.34 14.68 -14.21
CA ALA A 236 -9.42 13.83 -14.94
C ALA A 236 -9.25 14.42 -16.36
N GLY A 237 -8.00 14.63 -16.78
CA GLY A 237 -7.60 15.16 -18.08
C GLY A 237 -6.89 14.11 -18.93
N PHE A 238 -7.11 14.20 -20.23
CA PHE A 238 -6.45 13.37 -21.21
C PHE A 238 -6.15 14.23 -22.48
N GLY A 239 -4.95 14.81 -22.53
CA GLY A 239 -4.62 15.82 -23.53
C GLY A 239 -5.56 17.02 -23.42
N ASP A 240 -6.25 17.31 -24.53
CA ASP A 240 -7.24 18.39 -24.58
C ASP A 240 -8.62 17.96 -24.01
N ALA A 241 -8.83 16.66 -23.85
CA ALA A 241 -10.05 16.14 -23.26
C ALA A 241 -10.01 16.20 -21.73
N SER A 242 -11.12 16.58 -21.11
CA SER A 242 -11.26 16.54 -19.66
C SER A 242 -12.66 16.11 -19.23
N VAL A 243 -12.74 15.47 -18.08
CA VAL A 243 -13.97 14.99 -17.49
C VAL A 243 -14.03 15.37 -16.01
N SER A 244 -15.14 15.99 -15.64
CA SER A 244 -15.53 16.24 -14.25
C SER A 244 -17.01 15.91 -14.07
N LEU A 245 -17.54 15.98 -12.85
CA LEU A 245 -18.97 15.74 -12.59
C LEU A 245 -19.88 16.75 -13.32
N PHE A 246 -19.38 17.95 -13.62
CA PHE A 246 -20.21 19.06 -14.10
C PHE A 246 -19.86 19.53 -15.50
N ALA A 247 -18.71 19.12 -16.02
CA ALA A 247 -18.23 19.55 -17.32
C ALA A 247 -17.38 18.47 -18.00
N THR A 248 -17.50 18.43 -19.33
CA THR A 248 -16.64 17.60 -20.19
C THR A 248 -16.12 18.45 -21.33
N THR A 249 -14.88 18.25 -21.71
CA THR A 249 -14.31 18.75 -22.97
C THR A 249 -13.84 17.56 -23.79
N GLY A 250 -14.12 17.55 -25.09
CA GLY A 250 -13.63 16.55 -26.01
C GLY A 250 -12.21 16.87 -26.51
N GLY A 251 -11.50 15.85 -26.98
CA GLY A 251 -10.18 15.98 -27.57
C GLY A 251 -9.78 14.70 -28.31
N PRO A 252 -8.66 14.70 -29.04
CA PRO A 252 -8.17 13.51 -29.74
C PRO A 252 -7.71 12.46 -28.71
N LEU A 253 -8.19 11.22 -28.89
CA LEU A 253 -7.84 10.09 -28.04
C LEU A 253 -7.11 9.01 -28.85
N PRO A 254 -6.12 8.32 -28.27
CA PRO A 254 -5.56 7.14 -28.89
C PRO A 254 -6.62 6.02 -28.98
N PRO A 255 -6.55 5.14 -29.99
CA PRO A 255 -7.51 4.06 -30.18
C PRO A 255 -7.26 2.92 -29.18
N LEU A 256 -7.50 3.19 -27.89
CA LEU A 256 -7.35 2.23 -26.80
C LEU A 256 -8.74 1.86 -26.26
N PRO A 257 -9.15 0.58 -26.28
CA PRO A 257 -10.49 0.13 -25.91
C PRO A 257 -10.96 0.61 -24.53
N ILE A 258 -10.06 0.67 -23.55
CA ILE A 258 -10.40 1.13 -22.19
C ILE A 258 -10.81 2.62 -22.18
N LEU A 259 -10.40 3.43 -23.16
CA LEU A 259 -10.75 4.84 -23.22
C LEU A 259 -12.20 5.07 -23.72
N ALA A 260 -12.91 4.02 -24.15
CA ALA A 260 -14.35 4.09 -24.40
C ALA A 260 -15.16 4.48 -23.14
N VAL A 261 -14.56 4.40 -21.93
CA VAL A 261 -15.18 4.92 -20.70
C VAL A 261 -15.30 6.44 -20.68
N LEU A 262 -14.52 7.16 -21.51
CA LEU A 262 -14.59 8.61 -21.59
C LEU A 262 -15.87 9.02 -22.35
N PRO A 263 -16.69 9.91 -21.77
CA PRO A 263 -17.94 10.30 -22.39
C PRO A 263 -17.70 11.18 -23.63
N GLU A 264 -18.41 10.91 -24.71
CA GLU A 264 -18.37 11.69 -25.94
C GLU A 264 -19.29 12.94 -25.89
N GLY A 265 -20.14 13.05 -24.89
CA GLY A 265 -21.16 14.11 -24.78
C GLY A 265 -20.97 15.00 -23.54
N PRO A 266 -21.85 16.01 -23.38
CA PRO A 266 -21.79 16.91 -22.24
C PRO A 266 -22.08 16.15 -20.93
N ALA A 267 -21.56 16.67 -19.82
CA ALA A 267 -21.79 16.15 -18.50
C ALA A 267 -23.31 16.06 -18.20
N GLN A 268 -23.74 14.94 -17.66
CA GLN A 268 -25.13 14.70 -17.33
C GLN A 268 -25.36 14.94 -15.83
N THR A 269 -26.50 15.55 -15.47
CA THR A 269 -26.84 15.82 -14.07
C THR A 269 -26.85 14.55 -13.20
N ILE A 270 -27.17 13.39 -13.77
CA ILE A 270 -27.16 12.09 -13.06
C ILE A 270 -25.77 11.73 -12.50
N TRP A 271 -24.68 12.27 -13.06
CA TRP A 271 -23.31 11.96 -12.60
C TRP A 271 -23.04 12.40 -11.16
N VAL A 272 -23.83 13.36 -10.65
CA VAL A 272 -23.76 13.76 -9.24
C VAL A 272 -23.97 12.57 -8.30
N VAL A 273 -24.68 11.52 -8.75
CA VAL A 273 -24.84 10.27 -7.99
C VAL A 273 -23.52 9.57 -7.69
N MET A 274 -22.45 9.81 -8.48
CA MET A 274 -21.12 9.25 -8.22
C MET A 274 -20.55 9.72 -6.88
N LEU A 275 -20.97 10.89 -6.37
CA LEU A 275 -20.61 11.37 -5.02
C LEU A 275 -21.08 10.41 -3.90
N ALA A 276 -22.06 9.55 -4.17
CA ALA A 276 -22.45 8.51 -3.22
C ALA A 276 -21.31 7.57 -2.84
N VAL A 277 -20.29 7.41 -3.71
CA VAL A 277 -19.12 6.56 -3.46
C VAL A 277 -18.27 7.12 -2.31
N PRO A 278 -17.73 8.35 -2.38
CA PRO A 278 -16.91 8.88 -1.30
C PRO A 278 -17.76 9.19 -0.05
N ILE A 279 -19.01 9.61 -0.19
CA ILE A 279 -19.93 9.84 0.94
C ILE A 279 -20.19 8.51 1.66
N GLY A 280 -20.55 7.44 0.93
CA GLY A 280 -20.79 6.13 1.50
C GLY A 280 -19.56 5.54 2.20
N ALA A 281 -18.36 5.71 1.60
CA ALA A 281 -17.10 5.34 2.23
C ALA A 281 -16.88 6.09 3.55
N GLY A 282 -17.15 7.41 3.57
CA GLY A 282 -17.05 8.24 4.76
C GLY A 282 -18.05 7.82 5.85
N LEU A 283 -19.32 7.61 5.50
CA LEU A 283 -20.35 7.16 6.45
C LEU A 283 -19.97 5.82 7.12
N LEU A 284 -19.48 4.85 6.34
CA LEU A 284 -19.05 3.56 6.87
C LEU A 284 -17.77 3.68 7.71
N LEU A 285 -16.83 4.55 7.31
CA LEU A 285 -15.65 4.88 8.10
C LEU A 285 -16.04 5.42 9.48
N GLY A 286 -16.95 6.41 9.52
CA GLY A 286 -17.40 7.04 10.77
C GLY A 286 -18.09 6.04 11.69
N ARG A 287 -18.97 5.19 11.12
CA ARG A 287 -19.59 4.09 11.86
C ARG A 287 -18.56 3.13 12.45
N ASP A 288 -17.57 2.72 11.67
CA ASP A 288 -16.54 1.78 12.12
C ASP A 288 -15.66 2.36 13.24
N CYS A 289 -15.33 3.67 13.18
CA CYS A 289 -14.60 4.36 14.24
C CYS A 289 -15.46 4.50 15.52
N ALA A 290 -16.73 4.87 15.40
CA ALA A 290 -17.65 5.02 16.52
C ALA A 290 -17.98 3.69 17.21
N ILE A 291 -17.97 2.57 16.50
CA ILE A 291 -18.18 1.25 17.10
C ILE A 291 -17.02 0.88 18.03
N ARG A 292 -15.81 1.39 17.76
CA ARG A 292 -14.59 1.09 18.52
C ARG A 292 -14.34 2.06 19.68
N SER A 293 -15.08 3.17 19.76
CA SER A 293 -14.93 4.18 20.81
C SER A 293 -16.28 4.75 21.21
N ALA A 294 -16.53 4.81 22.51
CA ALA A 294 -17.71 5.49 23.05
C ALA A 294 -17.54 7.02 23.08
N ASP A 295 -16.30 7.53 23.01
CA ASP A 295 -15.99 8.95 23.01
C ASP A 295 -16.01 9.51 21.58
N ILE A 296 -16.84 10.52 21.37
CA ILE A 296 -16.97 11.21 20.07
C ILE A 296 -15.67 11.86 19.62
N GLN A 297 -14.86 12.40 20.54
CA GLN A 297 -13.60 13.06 20.20
C GLN A 297 -12.59 12.05 19.67
N VAL A 298 -12.51 10.88 20.31
CA VAL A 298 -11.65 9.77 19.86
C VAL A 298 -12.14 9.20 18.54
N ALA A 299 -13.45 9.01 18.36
CA ALA A 299 -14.03 8.53 17.11
C ALA A 299 -13.77 9.50 15.95
N ALA A 300 -14.03 10.80 16.17
CA ALA A 300 -13.82 11.86 15.18
C ALA A 300 -12.33 12.00 14.81
N SER A 301 -11.42 12.07 15.79
CA SER A 301 -9.98 12.12 15.51
C SER A 301 -9.49 10.92 14.70
N SER A 302 -10.00 9.72 14.99
CA SER A 302 -9.74 8.50 14.24
C SER A 302 -10.21 8.61 12.77
N VAL A 303 -11.40 9.15 12.54
CA VAL A 303 -11.91 9.45 11.19
C VAL A 303 -10.98 10.40 10.44
N TRP A 304 -10.54 11.50 11.08
CA TRP A 304 -9.67 12.49 10.45
C TRP A 304 -8.30 11.93 10.08
N VAL A 305 -7.70 11.10 10.93
CA VAL A 305 -6.42 10.44 10.64
C VAL A 305 -6.55 9.50 9.45
N VAL A 306 -7.60 8.67 9.40
CA VAL A 306 -7.84 7.76 8.29
C VAL A 306 -8.15 8.53 7.01
N ALA A 307 -8.98 9.56 7.08
CA ALA A 307 -9.31 10.41 5.94
C ALA A 307 -8.07 11.10 5.36
N ALA A 308 -7.18 11.62 6.23
CA ALA A 308 -5.92 12.24 5.80
C ALA A 308 -5.01 11.24 5.10
N ALA A 309 -4.85 10.04 5.65
CA ALA A 309 -4.08 8.97 5.03
C ALA A 309 -4.65 8.55 3.66
N ALA A 310 -5.98 8.43 3.54
CA ALA A 310 -6.65 8.13 2.29
C ALA A 310 -6.50 9.26 1.26
N GLY A 311 -6.60 10.53 1.67
CA GLY A 311 -6.39 11.69 0.81
C GLY A 311 -4.97 11.77 0.27
N VAL A 312 -3.96 11.53 1.12
CA VAL A 312 -2.55 11.46 0.70
C VAL A 312 -2.34 10.31 -0.29
N LEU A 313 -2.92 9.15 -0.01
CA LEU A 313 -2.82 7.99 -0.91
C LEU A 313 -3.48 8.27 -2.26
N ALA A 314 -4.65 8.91 -2.28
CA ALA A 314 -5.34 9.35 -3.49
C ALA A 314 -4.46 10.30 -4.31
N ALA A 315 -3.82 11.30 -3.67
CA ALA A 315 -2.91 12.21 -4.33
C ALA A 315 -1.68 11.48 -4.94
N LEU A 316 -1.09 10.55 -4.20
CA LEU A 316 0.06 9.76 -4.68
C LEU A 316 -0.30 8.89 -5.89
N PHE A 317 -1.43 8.19 -5.84
CA PHE A 317 -1.90 7.39 -6.97
C PHE A 317 -2.36 8.27 -8.15
N GLY A 318 -2.99 9.43 -7.89
CA GLY A 318 -3.32 10.40 -8.92
C GLY A 318 -2.09 10.90 -9.68
N TYR A 319 -0.99 11.19 -8.95
CA TYR A 319 0.29 11.55 -9.54
C TYR A 319 0.90 10.40 -10.37
N ALA A 320 0.90 9.19 -9.82
CA ALA A 320 1.46 8.01 -10.50
C ALA A 320 0.67 7.57 -11.73
N ALA A 321 -0.63 7.88 -11.79
CA ALA A 321 -1.49 7.55 -12.93
C ALA A 321 -1.33 8.50 -14.11
N GLY A 322 -0.68 9.66 -13.92
CA GLY A 322 -0.49 10.71 -14.92
C GLY A 322 0.87 10.67 -15.60
N GLY A 323 1.05 11.57 -16.56
CA GLY A 323 2.30 11.79 -17.30
C GLY A 323 2.09 12.22 -18.74
N SER A 324 3.18 12.42 -19.48
CA SER A 324 3.14 12.76 -20.92
C SER A 324 2.72 11.55 -21.75
N LEU A 325 1.92 11.78 -22.79
CA LEU A 325 1.47 10.77 -23.75
C LEU A 325 1.80 11.20 -25.19
N GLY A 326 3.00 11.67 -25.40
CA GLY A 326 3.49 12.06 -26.72
C GLY A 326 2.63 13.12 -27.38
N THR A 327 2.18 12.85 -28.61
CA THR A 327 1.35 13.76 -29.42
C THR A 327 -0.07 13.96 -28.88
N PHE A 328 -0.52 13.09 -27.95
CA PHE A 328 -1.82 13.21 -27.30
C PHE A 328 -1.81 14.10 -26.05
N GLY A 329 -0.67 14.77 -25.77
CA GLY A 329 -0.54 15.69 -24.64
C GLY A 329 -0.22 15.00 -23.32
N THR A 330 -0.85 15.41 -22.24
CA THR A 330 -0.66 14.87 -20.89
C THR A 330 -1.90 14.18 -20.37
N VAL A 331 -1.72 13.06 -19.70
CA VAL A 331 -2.78 12.44 -18.89
C VAL A 331 -2.55 12.87 -17.45
N GLU A 332 -3.59 13.41 -16.82
CA GLU A 332 -3.46 13.90 -15.46
C GLU A 332 -4.78 13.83 -14.70
N VAL A 333 -4.66 13.67 -13.40
CA VAL A 333 -5.71 13.95 -12.45
C VAL A 333 -5.30 15.21 -11.71
N THR A 334 -6.24 16.12 -11.43
CA THR A 334 -5.91 17.28 -10.60
C THR A 334 -5.57 16.81 -9.18
N VAL A 335 -4.29 16.47 -8.97
CA VAL A 335 -3.78 15.71 -7.81
C VAL A 335 -4.18 16.35 -6.48
N TRP A 336 -4.01 17.68 -6.35
CA TRP A 336 -4.30 18.40 -5.11
C TRP A 336 -5.80 18.36 -4.77
N SER A 337 -6.68 18.54 -5.77
CA SER A 337 -8.13 18.50 -5.54
C SER A 337 -8.61 17.06 -5.29
N PHE A 338 -8.07 16.06 -5.98
CA PHE A 338 -8.41 14.68 -5.75
C PHE A 338 -8.06 14.24 -4.31
N GLY A 339 -6.85 14.56 -3.83
CA GLY A 339 -6.45 14.27 -2.45
C GLY A 339 -7.30 15.01 -1.42
N LEU A 340 -7.49 16.34 -1.62
CA LEU A 340 -8.25 17.17 -0.71
C LEU A 340 -9.74 16.78 -0.65
N LEU A 341 -10.38 16.53 -1.80
CA LEU A 341 -11.79 16.15 -1.85
C LEU A 341 -12.00 14.74 -1.27
N THR A 342 -11.09 13.80 -1.54
CA THR A 342 -11.12 12.48 -0.88
C THR A 342 -11.06 12.62 0.65
N PHE A 343 -10.12 13.42 1.15
CA PHE A 343 -10.03 13.74 2.57
C PHE A 343 -11.33 14.38 3.09
N ALA A 344 -11.82 15.42 2.41
CA ALA A 344 -12.98 16.19 2.87
C ALA A 344 -14.26 15.32 2.96
N TRP A 345 -14.56 14.52 1.93
CA TRP A 345 -15.71 13.63 1.95
C TRP A 345 -15.63 12.59 3.07
N LEU A 346 -14.47 11.94 3.23
CA LEU A 346 -14.30 10.95 4.30
C LEU A 346 -14.36 11.59 5.69
N ALA A 347 -13.73 12.76 5.88
CA ALA A 347 -13.71 13.46 7.16
C ALA A 347 -15.11 13.98 7.55
N VAL A 348 -15.80 14.68 6.64
CA VAL A 348 -17.10 15.29 6.93
C VAL A 348 -18.18 14.21 7.09
N ALA A 349 -18.37 13.34 6.09
CA ALA A 349 -19.38 12.30 6.17
C ALA A 349 -19.09 11.31 7.32
N GLY A 350 -17.79 11.01 7.53
CA GLY A 350 -17.37 10.14 8.62
C GLY A 350 -17.64 10.73 10.00
N THR A 351 -17.33 12.02 10.21
CA THR A 351 -17.60 12.69 11.49
C THR A 351 -19.11 12.77 11.78
N ILE A 352 -19.92 13.10 10.77
CA ILE A 352 -21.39 13.10 10.92
C ILE A 352 -21.89 11.70 11.30
N SER A 353 -21.44 10.66 10.61
CA SER A 353 -21.81 9.27 10.91
C SER A 353 -21.37 8.86 12.31
N ALA A 354 -20.13 9.18 12.70
CA ALA A 354 -19.62 8.88 14.03
C ALA A 354 -20.46 9.55 15.12
N ALA A 355 -20.80 10.84 14.95
CA ALA A 355 -21.65 11.57 15.88
C ALA A 355 -23.05 10.93 16.05
N ILE A 356 -23.69 10.54 14.95
CA ILE A 356 -25.00 9.88 14.98
C ILE A 356 -24.92 8.53 15.71
N VAL A 357 -23.86 7.73 15.46
CA VAL A 357 -23.71 6.41 16.09
C VAL A 357 -23.45 6.55 17.59
N VAL A 358 -22.57 7.48 18.00
CA VAL A 358 -22.28 7.72 19.43
C VAL A 358 -23.54 8.24 20.13
N TRP A 359 -24.26 9.21 19.54
CA TRP A 359 -25.48 9.77 20.10
C TRP A 359 -26.57 8.71 20.31
N ARG A 360 -26.84 7.85 19.30
CA ARG A 360 -27.82 6.74 19.42
C ARG A 360 -27.49 5.73 20.50
N ARG A 361 -26.21 5.57 20.86
CA ARG A 361 -25.75 4.67 21.93
C ARG A 361 -25.83 5.32 23.30
N ALA A 362 -25.82 6.67 23.35
CA ALA A 362 -25.95 7.41 24.59
C ALA A 362 -27.43 7.59 25.02
N GLU A 363 -28.43 7.29 24.13
CA GLU A 363 -29.83 7.23 24.55
C GLU A 363 -29.98 6.13 25.58
N PRO A 364 -30.49 6.43 26.80
CA PRO A 364 -30.75 5.41 27.81
C PRO A 364 -31.71 4.37 27.20
N GLU A 365 -31.43 3.09 27.38
CA GLU A 365 -32.45 2.07 27.17
C GLU A 365 -33.67 2.52 28.00
N PRO A 366 -34.88 2.54 27.42
CA PRO A 366 -36.06 2.88 28.18
C PRO A 366 -36.06 1.96 29.40
N GLU A 367 -35.98 2.58 30.59
CA GLU A 367 -36.07 1.90 31.87
C GLU A 367 -37.28 0.99 31.73
N HIS A 368 -37.06 -0.30 31.56
CA HIS A 368 -38.10 -1.27 31.71
C HIS A 368 -38.58 -1.05 33.12
N ASP A 369 -39.77 -0.43 33.27
CA ASP A 369 -40.51 -0.43 34.50
C ASP A 369 -40.49 -1.89 35.00
N GLU A 370 -39.58 -2.20 35.89
CA GLU A 370 -39.72 -3.42 36.69
C GLU A 370 -41.10 -3.35 37.29
N PRO A 371 -41.96 -4.32 37.01
CA PRO A 371 -43.27 -4.30 37.59
C PRO A 371 -43.04 -4.22 39.10
N ALA A 372 -43.54 -3.12 39.70
CA ALA A 372 -43.40 -2.79 41.10
C ALA A 372 -43.55 -4.08 41.90
N SER A 373 -42.45 -4.49 42.55
CA SER A 373 -42.44 -5.64 43.44
C SER A 373 -43.55 -5.40 44.44
N THR A 374 -44.63 -6.17 44.28
CA THR A 374 -45.76 -6.14 45.19
C THR A 374 -45.19 -6.51 46.56
N VAL A 375 -44.96 -5.52 47.39
CA VAL A 375 -44.58 -5.68 48.79
C VAL A 375 -45.76 -6.42 49.41
N VAL A 376 -45.62 -7.74 49.54
CA VAL A 376 -46.52 -8.56 50.32
C VAL A 376 -46.30 -8.11 51.81
N PRO A 377 -47.29 -7.55 52.50
CA PRO A 377 -47.13 -7.15 53.86
C PRO A 377 -46.78 -8.40 54.68
N ALA A 378 -45.70 -8.36 55.40
CA ALA A 378 -45.27 -9.40 56.34
C ALA A 378 -46.36 -9.67 57.34
N ALA A 379 -46.99 -10.83 57.22
CA ALA A 379 -47.90 -11.30 58.24
C ALA A 379 -47.04 -11.56 59.52
N GLU A 380 -47.42 -10.85 60.56
CA GLU A 380 -46.89 -10.95 61.91
C GLU A 380 -47.19 -12.39 62.45
N VAL A 381 -46.17 -13.28 62.37
CA VAL A 381 -46.25 -14.60 62.96
C VAL A 381 -45.82 -14.47 64.45
N ALA A 382 -46.83 -14.50 65.32
CA ALA A 382 -46.65 -14.60 66.75
C ALA A 382 -45.82 -15.86 67.06
N ILE A 383 -44.64 -15.70 67.66
CA ILE A 383 -43.81 -16.77 68.19
C ILE A 383 -44.35 -17.09 69.60
N GLU A 384 -45.07 -18.16 69.72
CA GLU A 384 -45.46 -18.79 71.02
C GLU A 384 -44.22 -19.54 71.60
N ALA A 385 -43.80 -19.13 72.76
CA ALA A 385 -42.67 -19.71 73.48
C ALA A 385 -43.01 -21.10 74.01
N ALA A 386 -42.22 -22.12 73.68
CA ALA A 386 -42.22 -23.43 74.30
C ALA A 386 -40.87 -23.66 75.02
N PRO A 387 -40.88 -24.40 76.13
CA PRO A 387 -39.85 -24.32 77.18
C PRO A 387 -38.58 -25.15 76.91
N ALA A 388 -37.53 -24.73 77.61
CA ALA A 388 -36.19 -25.30 77.66
C ALA A 388 -36.19 -26.81 77.94
N ALA A 389 -35.37 -27.56 77.18
CA ALA A 389 -34.89 -28.89 77.53
C ALA A 389 -33.37 -28.89 77.59
N GLU A 390 -32.86 -29.49 78.64
CA GLU A 390 -31.46 -29.57 79.07
C GLU A 390 -30.51 -30.33 78.10
N PRO A 391 -29.20 -30.15 78.23
CA PRO A 391 -28.20 -30.69 77.29
C PRO A 391 -27.88 -32.17 77.65
N LYS A 392 -27.68 -32.97 76.60
CA LYS A 392 -27.07 -34.30 76.75
C LYS A 392 -25.75 -34.36 75.98
N ASP A 393 -24.76 -34.88 76.73
CA ASP A 393 -23.39 -35.17 76.34
C ASP A 393 -23.16 -35.86 75.00
N GLY A 394 -22.08 -35.45 74.35
CA GLY A 394 -21.04 -35.94 73.48
C GLY A 394 -21.31 -37.16 72.55
N PRO A 395 -20.51 -37.43 71.56
CA PRO A 395 -19.04 -37.47 71.68
C PRO A 395 -18.25 -36.82 70.53
N ASP A 396 -16.94 -36.70 70.83
CA ASP A 396 -15.81 -36.37 69.96
C ASP A 396 -15.85 -36.92 68.53
N VAL A 397 -15.56 -36.10 67.59
CA VAL A 397 -14.83 -36.51 66.42
C VAL A 397 -13.90 -35.35 65.99
N GLU A 398 -12.61 -35.59 66.24
CA GLU A 398 -11.49 -34.97 65.53
C GLU A 398 -11.62 -35.25 64.02
N ASP A 399 -11.52 -34.22 63.21
CA ASP A 399 -10.90 -34.28 61.91
C ASP A 399 -10.59 -32.83 61.47
N VAL A 400 -9.40 -32.41 61.90
CA VAL A 400 -8.73 -31.24 61.42
C VAL A 400 -8.01 -31.66 60.11
N VAL A 401 -8.50 -31.26 58.99
CA VAL A 401 -7.74 -31.38 57.74
C VAL A 401 -6.74 -30.22 57.68
N GLU A 402 -5.47 -30.55 57.96
CA GLU A 402 -4.30 -29.70 57.76
C GLU A 402 -4.18 -29.29 56.30
N ALA A 403 -4.14 -27.99 56.07
CA ALA A 403 -3.75 -27.43 54.77
C ALA A 403 -2.23 -27.56 54.66
N GLU A 404 -1.77 -28.37 53.74
CA GLU A 404 -0.38 -28.59 53.35
C GLU A 404 0.23 -27.32 52.77
N VAL A 405 1.18 -26.73 53.51
CA VAL A 405 2.05 -25.64 53.05
C VAL A 405 3.08 -26.25 52.11
N VAL A 406 3.05 -25.89 50.83
CA VAL A 406 4.06 -26.30 49.84
C VAL A 406 5.35 -25.55 50.13
N ASP A 407 6.37 -26.32 50.47
CA ASP A 407 7.74 -25.93 50.75
C ASP A 407 8.43 -25.17 49.64
N GLU A 408 9.29 -24.26 50.06
CA GLU A 408 10.20 -23.45 49.26
C GLU A 408 11.12 -24.31 48.39
N LEU A 409 11.30 -23.87 47.13
CA LEU A 409 12.34 -24.36 46.22
C LEU A 409 13.74 -23.97 46.74
N PRO A 410 14.74 -24.86 46.70
CA PRO A 410 16.09 -24.59 47.20
C PRO A 410 16.84 -23.61 46.30
N ALA A 411 17.53 -22.68 46.97
CA ALA A 411 18.43 -21.70 46.38
C ALA A 411 19.59 -22.37 45.65
N GLU A 412 19.85 -21.93 44.41
CA GLU A 412 21.02 -22.27 43.60
C GLU A 412 22.30 -21.72 44.25
N PRO A 413 23.41 -22.48 44.29
CA PRO A 413 24.66 -22.03 44.90
C PRO A 413 25.37 -20.97 44.07
N ALA A 414 25.86 -19.93 44.74
CA ALA A 414 26.68 -18.87 44.22
C ALA A 414 27.93 -19.40 43.48
N GLN A 415 28.11 -18.99 42.22
CA GLN A 415 29.35 -19.22 41.46
C GLN A 415 30.43 -18.23 41.94
N GLU A 416 31.58 -18.78 42.33
CA GLU A 416 32.81 -18.05 42.61
C GLU A 416 33.33 -17.25 41.38
N PRO A 417 33.97 -16.09 41.57
CA PRO A 417 34.52 -15.31 40.50
C PRO A 417 35.80 -15.96 39.94
N VAL A 418 35.78 -16.25 38.62
CA VAL A 418 36.95 -16.71 37.87
C VAL A 418 37.90 -15.51 37.69
N ALA A 419 39.14 -15.67 38.13
CA ALA A 419 40.22 -14.71 38.04
C ALA A 419 40.58 -14.42 36.54
N GLU A 420 40.78 -13.12 36.21
CA GLU A 420 41.38 -12.66 34.97
C GLU A 420 42.86 -13.11 34.86
N PRO A 421 43.33 -13.57 33.71
CA PRO A 421 44.76 -13.74 33.47
C PRO A 421 45.42 -12.39 33.16
N ALA A 422 46.54 -12.16 33.85
CA ALA A 422 47.44 -11.01 33.70
C ALA A 422 47.91 -10.83 32.22
N VAL A 423 47.89 -9.58 31.78
CA VAL A 423 48.50 -9.15 30.54
C VAL A 423 50.00 -8.86 30.84
N ASP A 424 50.89 -9.67 30.26
CA ASP A 424 52.30 -9.36 30.19
C ASP A 424 52.56 -8.20 29.22
N ALA A 425 53.11 -7.11 29.78
CA ALA A 425 53.74 -6.04 29.01
C ALA A 425 55.19 -6.48 28.74
N ASP A 426 55.56 -6.53 27.47
CA ASP A 426 56.86 -6.16 26.93
C ASP A 426 57.02 -6.70 25.49
N THR A 427 57.00 -5.82 24.52
CA THR A 427 58.01 -5.79 23.44
C THR A 427 57.79 -4.53 22.61
N ASP A 428 58.56 -3.50 22.91
CA ASP A 428 58.86 -2.39 22.04
C ASP A 428 59.75 -2.88 20.89
N GLU A 429 59.29 -2.70 19.65
CA GLU A 429 60.18 -2.60 18.48
C GLU A 429 59.57 -1.60 17.48
N PRO A 430 60.30 -0.54 17.09
CA PRO A 430 59.85 0.47 16.14
C PRO A 430 60.05 0.01 14.70
N LEU A 431 58.99 -0.04 13.91
CA LEU A 431 59.08 -0.21 12.46
C LEU A 431 59.25 1.16 11.80
N ASP A 432 60.39 1.34 11.19
CA ASP A 432 60.80 2.46 10.34
C ASP A 432 59.79 2.68 9.19
N ALA A 433 59.25 3.90 9.12
CA ALA A 433 58.45 4.36 8.00
C ALA A 433 59.36 4.99 6.94
N GLU A 434 59.58 4.29 5.85
CA GLU A 434 60.27 4.77 4.66
C GLU A 434 59.36 5.76 3.91
N ILE A 435 59.75 7.05 3.92
CA ILE A 435 59.08 8.14 3.19
C ILE A 435 59.58 8.11 1.75
N VAL A 436 58.73 7.69 0.80
CA VAL A 436 58.98 7.84 -0.64
C VAL A 436 58.44 9.20 -1.09
N ALA A 437 59.34 10.09 -1.52
CA ALA A 437 59.02 11.39 -2.10
C ALA A 437 58.47 11.28 -3.52
N PRO A 438 57.58 12.19 -3.97
CA PRO A 438 57.06 12.20 -5.35
C PRO A 438 58.10 12.80 -6.31
N PRO A 439 58.17 12.34 -7.57
CA PRO A 439 59.06 12.94 -8.60
C PRO A 439 58.48 14.27 -9.11
N GLY A 440 59.38 15.22 -9.25
CA GLY A 440 59.11 16.60 -9.61
C GLY A 440 58.72 16.85 -11.06
N ASP A 441 58.12 18.01 -11.21
CA ASP A 441 57.86 18.74 -12.44
C ASP A 441 59.06 18.90 -13.36
N THR A 442 58.86 18.69 -14.66
CA THR A 442 59.68 19.31 -15.69
C THR A 442 58.82 19.94 -16.77
N ASP A 443 58.82 21.25 -16.74
CA ASP A 443 58.72 22.28 -17.79
C ASP A 443 58.36 21.90 -19.23
N GLY A 444 57.46 22.78 -19.78
CA GLY A 444 57.10 22.94 -21.18
C GLY A 444 58.27 23.36 -22.13
N PRO A 445 58.11 24.05 -23.28
CA PRO A 445 56.94 24.77 -23.84
C PRO A 445 56.69 24.56 -25.33
N ALA A 446 55.61 25.16 -25.83
CA ALA A 446 55.36 25.79 -27.13
C ALA A 446 55.48 24.98 -28.46
N ARG A 447 54.42 24.76 -29.14
CA ARG A 447 53.94 25.45 -30.38
C ARG A 447 52.53 25.06 -30.73
#